data_07ea6f0cb0e330b06efea2f7c152a21c
#
_entry.id   07ea6f0cb0e330b06efea2f7c152a21c
#
_cell.length_a   1.000
_cell.length_b   1.000
_cell.length_c   1.000
_cell.angle_alpha   90.00
_cell.angle_beta   90.00
_cell.angle_gamma   90.00
#
_symmetry.space_group_name_H-M   'P 1'
#
loop_
_entity.id
_entity.type
_entity.pdbx_description
1 polymer ?
#
loop_
_entity_poly.entity_id
_entity_poly.type
_entity_poly.pdbx_seq_one_letter_code
_entity_poly.pdbx_strand_id
1 'polypeptide(L)'
;MKKIISISASVVLMVTVSFADISEKQVDAYLEVSGAKIMFDNLQQQIGDMVDQQAQQSGEKVDPMALVAVKDVMTRDENFAKFTAHIKTLDENDYKNIMAYYATELGKKSAKIAENSDIETMEKELPIFMTKLQENPPSEKRMNLIKDIIDAMDMDELQKNMLREMFVSVNKFAPAKQQMSSDDIDKMVESFTPMLEQQVQISTLFSYKDFSDKELEEVLNYAKTKSGKAEVDVIFAGLVDYMKAVMSQMFQELLDQEKAK
;
A
#
# COMPACT_ATOMS: atom_id res chain seq x y z
N MET A 1 -53.12 9.70 -55.17
CA MET A 1 -51.92 10.34 -54.59
C MET A 1 -51.61 9.62 -53.32
N LYS A 2 -50.63 8.69 -53.38
CA LYS A 2 -50.15 7.93 -52.20
C LYS A 2 -48.89 8.61 -51.68
N LYS A 3 -48.94 9.14 -50.45
CA LYS A 3 -47.80 9.69 -49.75
C LYS A 3 -46.97 8.53 -49.16
N ILE A 4 -45.73 8.39 -49.65
CA ILE A 4 -44.75 7.49 -49.08
C ILE A 4 -44.09 8.21 -47.92
N ILE A 5 -44.30 7.70 -46.70
CA ILE A 5 -43.60 8.13 -45.50
C ILE A 5 -42.27 7.37 -45.43
N SER A 6 -41.19 8.11 -45.67
CA SER A 6 -39.84 7.56 -45.50
C SER A 6 -39.46 7.60 -44.02
N ILE A 7 -39.37 6.43 -43.38
CA ILE A 7 -38.88 6.29 -42.03
C ILE A 7 -37.34 6.17 -42.15
N SER A 8 -36.65 7.24 -41.81
CA SER A 8 -35.19 7.22 -41.64
C SER A 8 -34.89 6.58 -40.30
N ALA A 9 -34.49 5.31 -40.35
CA ALA A 9 -33.94 4.62 -39.19
C ALA A 9 -32.51 5.15 -38.92
N SER A 10 -32.40 6.08 -37.97
CA SER A 10 -31.11 6.49 -37.39
C SER A 10 -30.58 5.34 -36.56
N VAL A 11 -29.65 4.56 -37.11
CA VAL A 11 -28.85 3.60 -36.34
C VAL A 11 -27.92 4.41 -35.44
N VAL A 12 -28.30 4.59 -34.19
CA VAL A 12 -27.36 5.07 -33.15
C VAL A 12 -26.40 3.93 -32.90
N LEU A 13 -25.21 4.01 -33.48
CA LEU A 13 -24.07 3.20 -33.07
C LEU A 13 -23.71 3.61 -31.65
N MET A 14 -24.22 2.88 -30.65
CA MET A 14 -23.63 2.90 -29.32
C MET A 14 -22.25 2.28 -29.45
N VAL A 15 -21.23 3.10 -29.54
CA VAL A 15 -19.86 2.71 -29.28
C VAL A 15 -19.81 2.40 -27.80
N THR A 16 -20.01 1.16 -27.42
CA THR A 16 -19.61 0.66 -26.11
C THR A 16 -18.10 0.76 -26.09
N VAL A 17 -17.57 1.83 -25.49
CA VAL A 17 -16.16 1.87 -25.09
C VAL A 17 -16.04 0.78 -24.02
N SER A 18 -15.67 -0.43 -24.44
CA SER A 18 -15.12 -1.42 -23.52
C SER A 18 -13.85 -0.79 -22.99
N PHE A 19 -13.88 -0.33 -21.73
CA PHE A 19 -12.66 -0.12 -21.00
C PHE A 19 -12.04 -1.53 -20.86
N ALA A 20 -11.01 -1.79 -21.66
CA ALA A 20 -10.29 -3.05 -21.55
C ALA A 20 -9.55 -3.00 -20.21
N ASP A 21 -9.88 -3.92 -19.32
CA ASP A 21 -9.14 -4.11 -18.08
C ASP A 21 -7.66 -4.34 -18.40
N ILE A 22 -6.78 -3.83 -17.54
CA ILE A 22 -5.35 -4.06 -17.67
C ILE A 22 -5.07 -5.57 -17.58
N SER A 23 -4.38 -6.10 -18.60
CA SER A 23 -4.06 -7.52 -18.70
C SER A 23 -3.04 -7.94 -17.63
N GLU A 24 -2.99 -9.24 -17.29
CA GLU A 24 -1.98 -9.80 -16.36
C GLU A 24 -0.57 -9.40 -16.73
N LYS A 25 -0.21 -9.50 -18.03
CA LYS A 25 1.11 -9.08 -18.52
C LYS A 25 1.42 -7.60 -18.26
N GLN A 26 0.42 -6.75 -18.29
CA GLN A 26 0.58 -5.33 -17.99
C GLN A 26 0.72 -5.09 -16.49
N VAL A 27 0.00 -5.87 -15.66
CA VAL A 27 0.17 -5.86 -14.21
C VAL A 27 1.61 -6.28 -13.85
N ASP A 28 2.10 -7.39 -14.42
CA ASP A 28 3.47 -7.86 -14.16
C ASP A 28 4.52 -6.80 -14.57
N ALA A 29 4.34 -6.20 -15.74
CA ALA A 29 5.24 -5.14 -16.21
C ALA A 29 5.23 -3.91 -15.29
N TYR A 30 4.06 -3.51 -14.79
CA TYR A 30 3.93 -2.43 -13.82
C TYR A 30 4.64 -2.77 -12.51
N LEU A 31 4.38 -3.94 -11.93
CA LEU A 31 4.99 -4.39 -10.68
C LEU A 31 6.52 -4.40 -10.74
N GLU A 32 7.07 -4.77 -11.91
CA GLU A 32 8.52 -4.80 -12.14
C GLU A 32 9.11 -3.38 -12.18
N VAL A 33 8.53 -2.47 -12.97
CA VAL A 33 9.13 -1.15 -13.20
C VAL A 33 8.85 -0.14 -12.10
N SER A 34 7.77 -0.29 -11.33
CA SER A 34 7.39 0.61 -10.25
C SER A 34 8.08 0.31 -8.91
N GLY A 35 8.71 -0.86 -8.78
CA GLY A 35 9.20 -1.37 -7.51
C GLY A 35 8.10 -1.90 -6.57
N ALA A 36 6.83 -1.90 -7.00
CA ALA A 36 5.73 -2.36 -6.16
C ALA A 36 5.86 -3.83 -5.77
N LYS A 37 6.45 -4.68 -6.64
CA LYS A 37 6.74 -6.07 -6.28
C LYS A 37 7.74 -6.16 -5.13
N ILE A 38 8.82 -5.40 -5.19
CA ILE A 38 9.87 -5.38 -4.14
C ILE A 38 9.29 -4.85 -2.83
N MET A 39 8.49 -3.77 -2.90
CA MET A 39 7.80 -3.23 -1.73
C MET A 39 6.90 -4.30 -1.08
N PHE A 40 6.18 -5.06 -1.88
CA PHE A 40 5.29 -6.12 -1.41
C PHE A 40 6.08 -7.28 -0.79
N ASP A 41 7.16 -7.74 -1.43
CA ASP A 41 8.04 -8.79 -0.91
C ASP A 41 8.68 -8.35 0.43
N ASN A 42 9.12 -7.08 0.55
CA ASN A 42 9.64 -6.51 1.78
C ASN A 42 8.58 -6.45 2.89
N LEU A 43 7.33 -6.07 2.56
CA LEU A 43 6.22 -6.06 3.53
C LEU A 43 5.98 -7.47 4.09
N GLN A 44 5.97 -8.50 3.24
CA GLN A 44 5.81 -9.89 3.68
C GLN A 44 6.95 -10.31 4.63
N GLN A 45 8.19 -9.96 4.28
CA GLN A 45 9.34 -10.25 5.13
C GLN A 45 9.22 -9.53 6.48
N GLN A 46 8.88 -8.23 6.48
CA GLN A 46 8.71 -7.43 7.70
C GLN A 46 7.72 -8.05 8.68
N ILE A 47 6.55 -8.43 8.19
CA ILE A 47 5.54 -9.06 9.05
C ILE A 47 6.04 -10.42 9.56
N GLY A 48 6.73 -11.20 8.71
CA GLY A 48 7.33 -12.47 9.10
C GLY A 48 8.34 -12.31 10.24
N ASP A 49 9.22 -11.31 10.15
CA ASP A 49 10.25 -11.03 11.16
C ASP A 49 9.62 -10.48 12.45
N MET A 50 8.59 -9.63 12.37
CA MET A 50 7.83 -9.18 13.55
C MET A 50 7.19 -10.35 14.29
N VAL A 51 6.64 -11.31 13.58
CA VAL A 51 6.05 -12.52 14.17
C VAL A 51 7.12 -13.36 14.87
N ASP A 52 8.30 -13.54 14.25
CA ASP A 52 9.42 -14.26 14.85
C ASP A 52 9.97 -13.55 16.11
N GLN A 53 10.09 -12.23 16.08
CA GLN A 53 10.53 -11.43 17.23
C GLN A 53 9.53 -11.51 18.38
N GLN A 54 8.23 -11.38 18.09
CA GLN A 54 7.19 -11.49 19.10
C GLN A 54 7.18 -12.88 19.74
N ALA A 55 7.41 -13.92 18.97
CA ALA A 55 7.52 -15.29 19.47
C ALA A 55 8.72 -15.47 20.44
N GLN A 56 9.84 -14.82 20.13
CA GLN A 56 11.04 -14.86 21.00
C GLN A 56 10.87 -14.05 22.29
N GLN A 57 10.18 -12.91 22.24
CA GLN A 57 10.02 -11.99 23.37
C GLN A 57 8.94 -12.44 24.37
N SER A 58 7.90 -13.13 23.90
CA SER A 58 6.77 -13.54 24.76
C SER A 58 7.16 -14.54 25.85
N GLY A 59 8.34 -15.19 25.72
CA GLY A 59 8.78 -16.24 26.66
C GLY A 59 7.87 -17.47 26.69
N GLU A 60 6.70 -17.38 26.08
CA GLU A 60 5.82 -18.50 25.80
C GLU A 60 6.35 -19.23 24.56
N LYS A 61 6.29 -20.57 24.59
CA LYS A 61 6.58 -21.34 23.39
C LYS A 61 5.47 -21.11 22.39
N VAL A 62 5.62 -20.05 21.57
CA VAL A 62 4.74 -19.90 20.42
C VAL A 62 4.88 -21.18 19.58
N ASP A 63 3.74 -21.78 19.28
CA ASP A 63 3.72 -23.01 18.52
C ASP A 63 4.41 -22.78 17.14
N PRO A 64 5.51 -23.47 16.84
CA PRO A 64 6.21 -23.29 15.58
C PRO A 64 5.28 -23.50 14.37
N MET A 65 4.23 -24.31 14.50
CA MET A 65 3.24 -24.50 13.44
C MET A 65 2.39 -23.25 13.22
N ALA A 66 2.09 -22.49 14.29
CA ALA A 66 1.38 -21.22 14.16
C ALA A 66 2.20 -20.17 13.40
N LEU A 67 3.51 -20.12 13.64
CA LEU A 67 4.42 -19.22 12.90
C LEU A 67 4.49 -19.60 11.41
N VAL A 68 4.58 -20.90 11.11
CA VAL A 68 4.58 -21.40 9.73
C VAL A 68 3.27 -21.05 9.04
N ALA A 69 2.13 -21.24 9.71
CA ALA A 69 0.82 -20.92 9.16
C ALA A 69 0.66 -19.43 8.84
N VAL A 70 1.15 -18.54 9.72
CA VAL A 70 1.14 -17.10 9.47
C VAL A 70 1.94 -16.74 8.22
N LYS A 71 3.17 -17.26 8.09
CA LYS A 71 4.02 -17.02 6.91
C LYS A 71 3.40 -17.58 5.63
N ASP A 72 2.79 -18.77 5.71
CA ASP A 72 2.11 -19.39 4.57
C ASP A 72 0.92 -18.54 4.09
N VAL A 73 0.08 -18.05 5.00
CA VAL A 73 -1.06 -17.19 4.65
C VAL A 73 -0.60 -15.93 3.92
N MET A 74 0.50 -15.33 4.34
CA MET A 74 1.01 -14.10 3.73
C MET A 74 1.50 -14.29 2.30
N THR A 75 2.08 -15.45 2.01
CA THR A 75 2.67 -15.74 0.69
C THR A 75 1.69 -16.40 -0.28
N ARG A 76 0.42 -16.59 0.09
CA ARG A 76 -0.58 -17.21 -0.78
C ARG A 76 -0.86 -16.36 -2.01
N ASP A 77 -0.81 -16.97 -3.17
CA ASP A 77 -1.13 -16.33 -4.45
C ASP A 77 -2.51 -15.65 -4.44
N GLU A 78 -3.50 -16.23 -3.73
CA GLU A 78 -4.84 -15.67 -3.62
C GLU A 78 -4.87 -14.31 -2.87
N ASN A 79 -3.98 -14.12 -1.90
CA ASN A 79 -3.85 -12.85 -1.18
C ASN A 79 -3.12 -11.81 -2.03
N PHE A 80 -2.06 -12.21 -2.73
CA PHE A 80 -1.42 -11.34 -3.71
C PHE A 80 -2.37 -10.95 -4.85
N ALA A 81 -3.24 -11.87 -5.28
CA ALA A 81 -4.27 -11.57 -6.27
C ALA A 81 -5.25 -10.47 -5.80
N LYS A 82 -5.50 -10.32 -4.47
CA LYS A 82 -6.29 -9.21 -3.94
C LYS A 82 -5.61 -7.86 -4.20
N PHE A 83 -4.30 -7.80 -3.97
CA PHE A 83 -3.51 -6.60 -4.28
C PHE A 83 -3.54 -6.27 -5.78
N THR A 84 -3.22 -7.23 -6.64
CA THR A 84 -3.11 -7.00 -8.07
C THR A 84 -4.45 -6.76 -8.78
N ALA A 85 -5.56 -7.21 -8.19
CA ALA A 85 -6.90 -6.96 -8.73
C ALA A 85 -7.21 -5.47 -8.87
N HIS A 86 -6.72 -4.64 -7.95
CA HIS A 86 -6.91 -3.19 -8.01
C HIS A 86 -6.09 -2.55 -9.13
N ILE A 87 -4.89 -3.05 -9.43
CA ILE A 87 -4.08 -2.56 -10.55
C ILE A 87 -4.81 -2.75 -11.88
N LYS A 88 -5.56 -3.87 -12.03
CA LYS A 88 -6.36 -4.15 -13.22
C LYS A 88 -7.48 -3.14 -13.47
N THR A 89 -7.88 -2.38 -12.44
CA THR A 89 -8.93 -1.36 -12.58
C THR A 89 -8.43 -0.03 -13.15
N LEU A 90 -7.11 0.15 -13.34
CA LEU A 90 -6.57 1.33 -14.01
C LEU A 90 -7.12 1.45 -15.43
N ASP A 91 -7.48 2.66 -15.83
CA ASP A 91 -7.78 2.88 -17.24
C ASP A 91 -6.50 2.84 -18.10
N GLU A 92 -6.64 2.51 -19.37
CA GLU A 92 -5.50 2.31 -20.28
C GLU A 92 -4.64 3.58 -20.43
N ASN A 93 -5.22 4.78 -20.34
CA ASN A 93 -4.47 6.03 -20.44
C ASN A 93 -3.70 6.32 -19.17
N ASP A 94 -4.32 6.08 -17.99
CA ASP A 94 -3.62 6.23 -16.71
C ASP A 94 -2.47 5.22 -16.63
N TYR A 95 -2.69 3.96 -17.00
CA TYR A 95 -1.62 2.95 -17.10
C TYR A 95 -0.46 3.41 -18.00
N LYS A 96 -0.74 3.90 -19.22
CA LYS A 96 0.30 4.39 -20.15
C LYS A 96 1.09 5.56 -19.56
N ASN A 97 0.43 6.49 -18.90
CA ASN A 97 1.08 7.64 -18.29
C ASN A 97 1.96 7.23 -17.08
N ILE A 98 1.50 6.28 -16.27
CA ILE A 98 2.27 5.69 -15.17
C ILE A 98 3.53 5.01 -15.73
N MET A 99 3.39 4.15 -16.74
CA MET A 99 4.52 3.49 -17.37
C MET A 99 5.50 4.48 -18.02
N ALA A 100 4.99 5.58 -18.60
CA ALA A 100 5.83 6.64 -19.15
C ALA A 100 6.62 7.38 -18.05
N TYR A 101 6.04 7.58 -16.87
CA TYR A 101 6.75 8.15 -15.72
C TYR A 101 7.90 7.23 -15.29
N TYR A 102 7.66 5.94 -15.10
CA TYR A 102 8.70 4.98 -14.71
C TYR A 102 9.76 4.73 -15.78
N ALA A 103 9.49 5.07 -17.03
CA ALA A 103 10.51 5.08 -18.08
C ALA A 103 11.51 6.23 -17.97
N THR A 104 11.20 7.31 -17.23
CA THR A 104 12.11 8.43 -16.97
C THR A 104 13.20 8.06 -15.95
N GLU A 105 14.31 8.82 -15.93
CA GLU A 105 15.36 8.62 -14.92
C GLU A 105 14.85 8.88 -13.51
N LEU A 106 13.95 9.86 -13.33
CA LEU A 106 13.33 10.14 -12.04
C LEU A 106 12.39 9.01 -11.60
N GLY A 107 11.55 8.49 -12.50
CA GLY A 107 10.67 7.36 -12.21
C GLY A 107 11.45 6.11 -11.81
N LYS A 108 12.55 5.79 -12.52
CA LYS A 108 13.44 4.70 -12.15
C LYS A 108 14.09 4.91 -10.77
N LYS A 109 14.48 6.16 -10.46
CA LYS A 109 15.01 6.52 -9.14
C LYS A 109 13.95 6.37 -8.05
N SER A 110 12.70 6.76 -8.35
CA SER A 110 11.57 6.57 -7.42
C SER A 110 11.27 5.09 -7.17
N ALA A 111 11.29 4.25 -8.21
CA ALA A 111 11.09 2.80 -8.05
C ALA A 111 12.14 2.15 -7.12
N LYS A 112 13.38 2.65 -7.14
CA LYS A 112 14.46 2.16 -6.26
C LYS A 112 14.26 2.47 -4.77
N ILE A 113 13.34 3.35 -4.41
CA ILE A 113 12.98 3.57 -3.00
C ILE A 113 12.55 2.26 -2.35
N ALA A 114 11.82 1.42 -3.08
CA ALA A 114 11.38 0.11 -2.58
C ALA A 114 12.56 -0.83 -2.27
N GLU A 115 13.65 -0.76 -3.04
CA GLU A 115 14.87 -1.56 -2.79
C GLU A 115 15.56 -1.19 -1.47
N ASN A 116 15.46 0.07 -1.04
CA ASN A 116 16.06 0.58 0.20
C ASN A 116 15.14 0.47 1.42
N SER A 117 13.93 -0.07 1.24
CA SER A 117 12.94 -0.22 2.31
C SER A 117 12.94 -1.59 2.99
N ASP A 118 13.96 -2.44 2.70
CA ASP A 118 14.13 -3.70 3.42
C ASP A 118 14.54 -3.47 4.89
N ILE A 119 14.20 -4.45 5.75
CA ILE A 119 14.43 -4.34 7.20
C ILE A 119 15.90 -4.10 7.53
N GLU A 120 16.79 -4.85 6.91
CA GLU A 120 18.21 -4.81 7.23
C GLU A 120 18.78 -3.41 6.95
N THR A 121 18.40 -2.81 5.82
CA THR A 121 18.76 -1.43 5.47
C THR A 121 18.13 -0.44 6.44
N MET A 122 16.84 -0.60 6.77
CA MET A 122 16.14 0.28 7.71
C MET A 122 16.77 0.22 9.11
N GLU A 123 17.03 -0.96 9.65
CA GLU A 123 17.65 -1.11 10.98
C GLU A 123 19.05 -0.50 11.07
N LYS A 124 19.84 -0.59 10.01
CA LYS A 124 21.21 -0.05 9.96
C LYS A 124 21.26 1.45 9.69
N GLU A 125 20.53 1.91 8.70
CA GLU A 125 20.68 3.26 8.17
C GLU A 125 19.75 4.29 8.84
N LEU A 126 18.55 3.90 9.28
CA LEU A 126 17.59 4.83 9.86
C LEU A 126 18.11 5.48 11.16
N PRO A 127 18.76 4.77 12.12
CA PRO A 127 19.34 5.42 13.30
C PRO A 127 20.43 6.43 12.95
N ILE A 128 21.26 6.11 11.95
CA ILE A 128 22.31 7.02 11.45
C ILE A 128 21.68 8.27 10.82
N PHE A 129 20.64 8.05 10.01
CA PHE A 129 19.89 9.13 9.38
C PHE A 129 19.23 10.04 10.42
N MET A 130 18.60 9.47 11.44
CA MET A 130 18.00 10.22 12.55
C MET A 130 19.01 11.10 13.29
N THR A 131 20.21 10.57 13.54
CA THR A 131 21.29 11.36 14.14
C THR A 131 21.68 12.54 13.25
N LYS A 132 21.82 12.28 11.94
CA LYS A 132 22.11 13.35 10.96
C LYS A 132 21.01 14.42 10.89
N LEU A 133 19.74 14.02 10.99
CA LEU A 133 18.62 14.98 11.03
C LEU A 133 18.67 15.90 12.26
N GLN A 134 19.10 15.37 13.41
CA GLN A 134 19.26 16.17 14.63
C GLN A 134 20.42 17.17 14.53
N GLU A 135 21.56 16.75 13.94
CA GLU A 135 22.73 17.59 13.77
C GLU A 135 22.55 18.63 12.64
N ASN A 136 21.89 18.25 11.57
CA ASN A 136 21.68 19.06 10.38
C ASN A 136 20.22 18.94 9.92
N PRO A 137 19.29 19.66 10.54
CA PRO A 137 17.87 19.59 10.18
C PRO A 137 17.66 20.04 8.73
N PRO A 138 16.73 19.38 8.00
CA PRO A 138 16.40 19.76 6.64
C PRO A 138 15.91 21.21 6.56
N SER A 139 16.11 21.83 5.41
CA SER A 139 15.56 23.17 5.15
C SER A 139 14.02 23.17 5.24
N GLU A 140 13.45 24.32 5.60
CA GLU A 140 11.99 24.51 5.60
C GLU A 140 11.37 24.14 4.24
N LYS A 141 12.03 24.52 3.14
CA LYS A 141 11.61 24.16 1.78
C LYS A 141 11.49 22.63 1.63
N ARG A 142 12.51 21.89 2.06
CA ARG A 142 12.52 20.43 1.96
C ARG A 142 11.41 19.80 2.81
N MET A 143 11.24 20.30 4.04
CA MET A 143 10.15 19.81 4.92
C MET A 143 8.77 20.03 4.32
N ASN A 144 8.55 21.21 3.70
CA ASN A 144 7.28 21.49 3.02
C ASN A 144 7.07 20.58 1.79
N LEU A 145 8.12 20.34 0.98
CA LEU A 145 8.03 19.40 -0.15
C LEU A 145 7.67 17.98 0.30
N ILE A 146 8.30 17.48 1.36
CA ILE A 146 8.00 16.16 1.91
C ILE A 146 6.55 16.11 2.42
N LYS A 147 6.11 17.14 3.14
CA LYS A 147 4.71 17.22 3.59
C LYS A 147 3.74 17.23 2.41
N ASP A 148 4.00 18.04 1.39
CA ASP A 148 3.16 18.11 0.19
C ASP A 148 3.12 16.77 -0.58
N ILE A 149 4.21 15.98 -0.57
CA ILE A 149 4.24 14.63 -1.15
C ILE A 149 3.37 13.67 -0.32
N ILE A 150 3.51 13.70 1.02
CA ILE A 150 2.68 12.89 1.93
C ILE A 150 1.20 13.19 1.70
N ASP A 151 0.83 14.48 1.66
CA ASP A 151 -0.55 14.93 1.42
C ASP A 151 -1.04 14.52 0.01
N ALA A 152 -0.19 14.65 -1.03
CA ALA A 152 -0.56 14.31 -2.41
C ALA A 152 -0.74 12.80 -2.65
N MET A 153 -0.09 11.97 -1.83
CA MET A 153 -0.15 10.51 -1.85
C MET A 153 -1.08 9.94 -0.77
N ASP A 154 -1.81 10.78 -0.01
CA ASP A 154 -2.73 10.37 1.06
C ASP A 154 -2.12 9.36 2.06
N MET A 155 -0.80 9.45 2.32
CA MET A 155 -0.05 8.45 3.10
C MET A 155 -0.53 8.33 4.55
N ASP A 156 -0.94 9.44 5.16
CA ASP A 156 -1.47 9.46 6.54
C ASP A 156 -2.80 8.72 6.62
N GLU A 157 -3.68 8.93 5.64
CA GLU A 157 -4.97 8.23 5.57
C GLU A 157 -4.78 6.73 5.29
N LEU A 158 -3.81 6.36 4.43
CA LEU A 158 -3.48 4.95 4.23
C LEU A 158 -3.11 4.28 5.55
N GLN A 159 -2.18 4.87 6.32
CA GLN A 159 -1.73 4.27 7.58
C GLN A 159 -2.86 4.18 8.60
N LYS A 160 -3.69 5.21 8.72
CA LYS A 160 -4.88 5.19 9.59
C LYS A 160 -5.84 4.07 9.18
N ASN A 161 -6.11 3.93 7.89
CA ASN A 161 -6.99 2.88 7.37
C ASN A 161 -6.41 1.47 7.60
N MET A 162 -5.11 1.27 7.38
CA MET A 162 -4.44 0.01 7.68
C MET A 162 -4.52 -0.35 9.16
N LEU A 163 -4.23 0.59 10.06
CA LEU A 163 -4.35 0.40 11.49
C LEU A 163 -5.78 0.09 11.93
N ARG A 164 -6.75 0.82 11.37
CA ARG A 164 -8.17 0.57 11.62
C ARG A 164 -8.59 -0.83 11.21
N GLU A 165 -8.22 -1.27 10.01
CA GLU A 165 -8.55 -2.61 9.52
C GLU A 165 -7.87 -3.71 10.33
N MET A 166 -6.67 -3.46 10.83
CA MET A 166 -6.00 -4.36 11.77
C MET A 166 -6.82 -4.50 13.05
N PHE A 167 -7.23 -3.40 13.70
CA PHE A 167 -8.07 -3.45 14.90
C PHE A 167 -9.42 -4.10 14.65
N VAL A 168 -10.08 -3.80 13.54
CA VAL A 168 -11.36 -4.44 13.15
C VAL A 168 -11.17 -5.95 12.99
N SER A 169 -10.08 -6.37 12.36
CA SER A 169 -9.78 -7.78 12.16
C SER A 169 -9.54 -8.50 13.49
N VAL A 170 -8.68 -7.96 14.35
CA VAL A 170 -8.43 -8.50 15.70
C VAL A 170 -9.71 -8.56 16.52
N ASN A 171 -10.51 -7.49 16.49
CA ASN A 171 -11.76 -7.37 17.24
C ASN A 171 -12.80 -8.46 16.91
N LYS A 172 -12.86 -8.93 15.64
CA LYS A 172 -13.76 -10.00 15.22
C LYS A 172 -13.49 -11.33 15.94
N PHE A 173 -12.25 -11.56 16.36
CA PHE A 173 -11.82 -12.78 17.04
C PHE A 173 -11.80 -12.65 18.57
N ALA A 174 -12.02 -11.45 19.11
CA ALA A 174 -12.15 -11.23 20.53
C ALA A 174 -13.46 -11.89 21.06
N PRO A 175 -13.47 -12.40 22.30
CA PRO A 175 -14.71 -12.86 22.94
C PRO A 175 -15.79 -11.77 22.88
N ALA A 176 -17.04 -12.16 22.61
CA ALA A 176 -18.15 -11.18 22.39
C ALA A 176 -18.29 -10.10 23.46
N LYS A 177 -17.93 -10.41 24.73
CA LYS A 177 -17.96 -9.46 25.85
C LYS A 177 -16.78 -8.47 25.85
N GLN A 178 -15.75 -8.73 25.05
CA GLN A 178 -14.52 -7.93 24.95
C GLN A 178 -14.42 -7.22 23.59
N GLN A 179 -15.39 -7.44 22.70
CA GLN A 179 -15.41 -6.76 21.42
C GLN A 179 -15.68 -5.27 21.61
N MET A 180 -14.84 -4.47 20.95
CA MET A 180 -14.98 -3.01 20.92
C MET A 180 -16.03 -2.59 19.90
N SER A 181 -16.70 -1.48 20.15
CA SER A 181 -17.55 -0.84 19.15
C SER A 181 -16.70 -0.21 18.04
N SER A 182 -17.31 0.08 16.88
CA SER A 182 -16.61 0.83 15.81
C SER A 182 -16.08 2.16 16.31
N ASP A 183 -16.88 2.88 17.11
CA ASP A 183 -16.50 4.18 17.68
C ASP A 183 -15.29 4.09 18.62
N ASP A 184 -15.15 2.99 19.37
CA ASP A 184 -13.99 2.79 20.25
C ASP A 184 -12.73 2.46 19.45
N ILE A 185 -12.88 1.69 18.36
CA ILE A 185 -11.78 1.44 17.40
C ILE A 185 -11.34 2.77 16.78
N ASP A 186 -12.27 3.60 16.30
CA ASP A 186 -11.97 4.87 15.66
C ASP A 186 -11.23 5.81 16.62
N LYS A 187 -11.68 5.91 17.89
CA LYS A 187 -10.97 6.66 18.95
C LYS A 187 -9.57 6.11 19.22
N MET A 188 -9.40 4.79 19.18
CA MET A 188 -8.10 4.18 19.35
C MET A 188 -7.18 4.56 18.20
N VAL A 189 -7.63 4.46 16.94
CA VAL A 189 -6.86 4.90 15.76
C VAL A 189 -6.48 6.38 15.88
N GLU A 190 -7.44 7.24 16.27
CA GLU A 190 -7.16 8.67 16.49
C GLU A 190 -6.08 8.91 17.55
N SER A 191 -6.02 8.11 18.60
CA SER A 191 -5.00 8.24 19.62
C SER A 191 -3.58 7.95 19.12
N PHE A 192 -3.45 7.13 18.09
CA PHE A 192 -2.17 6.83 17.43
C PHE A 192 -1.80 7.80 16.31
N THR A 193 -2.74 8.61 15.83
CA THR A 193 -2.53 9.52 14.70
C THR A 193 -1.27 10.37 14.81
N PRO A 194 -0.95 11.07 15.93
CA PRO A 194 0.26 11.89 16.00
C PRO A 194 1.56 11.10 15.84
N MET A 195 1.57 9.85 16.34
CA MET A 195 2.73 8.96 16.21
C MET A 195 2.86 8.47 14.75
N LEU A 196 1.75 8.13 14.10
CA LEU A 196 1.74 7.70 12.69
C LEU A 196 2.21 8.83 11.77
N GLU A 197 1.70 10.05 11.92
CA GLU A 197 2.12 11.22 11.15
C GLU A 197 3.63 11.48 11.29
N GLN A 198 4.16 11.39 12.50
CA GLN A 198 5.60 11.51 12.72
C GLN A 198 6.38 10.38 12.03
N GLN A 199 5.90 9.16 12.11
CA GLN A 199 6.52 8.00 11.46
C GLN A 199 6.50 8.14 9.94
N VAL A 200 5.36 8.53 9.34
CA VAL A 200 5.24 8.81 7.90
C VAL A 200 6.24 9.88 7.48
N GLN A 201 6.32 10.98 8.22
CA GLN A 201 7.25 12.07 7.89
C GLN A 201 8.71 11.60 7.91
N ILE A 202 9.12 10.87 8.94
CA ILE A 202 10.49 10.36 9.08
C ILE A 202 10.79 9.35 7.97
N SER A 203 9.89 8.38 7.73
CA SER A 203 10.09 7.36 6.70
C SER A 203 10.13 7.96 5.30
N THR A 204 9.29 8.96 5.02
CA THR A 204 9.31 9.68 3.75
C THR A 204 10.60 10.49 3.57
N LEU A 205 11.06 11.21 4.59
CA LEU A 205 12.35 11.89 4.56
C LEU A 205 13.51 10.93 4.29
N PHE A 206 13.49 9.76 4.93
CA PHE A 206 14.50 8.72 4.73
C PHE A 206 14.45 8.15 3.30
N SER A 207 13.26 7.82 2.81
CA SER A 207 13.05 7.27 1.47
C SER A 207 13.55 8.22 0.37
N TYR A 208 13.35 9.51 0.55
CA TYR A 208 13.77 10.54 -0.38
C TYR A 208 15.11 11.21 -0.01
N LYS A 209 15.94 10.61 0.88
CA LYS A 209 17.19 11.21 1.36
C LYS A 209 18.15 11.61 0.24
N ASP A 210 18.18 10.83 -0.84
CA ASP A 210 19.08 11.01 -1.97
C ASP A 210 18.50 11.87 -3.12
N PHE A 211 17.29 12.41 -2.94
CA PHE A 211 16.65 13.28 -3.92
C PHE A 211 16.99 14.74 -3.65
N SER A 212 17.28 15.49 -4.71
CA SER A 212 17.35 16.94 -4.66
C SER A 212 15.95 17.55 -4.49
N ASP A 213 15.87 18.80 -4.01
CA ASP A 213 14.59 19.50 -3.89
C ASP A 213 13.87 19.64 -5.26
N LYS A 214 14.63 19.78 -6.35
CA LYS A 214 14.06 19.82 -7.70
C LYS A 214 13.42 18.47 -8.09
N GLU A 215 14.08 17.37 -7.78
CA GLU A 215 13.52 16.03 -8.01
C GLU A 215 12.27 15.80 -7.16
N LEU A 216 12.25 16.28 -5.91
CA LEU A 216 11.07 16.23 -5.06
C LEU A 216 9.89 17.05 -5.63
N GLU A 217 10.16 18.23 -6.20
CA GLU A 217 9.14 19.02 -6.90
C GLU A 217 8.56 18.24 -8.10
N GLU A 218 9.40 17.53 -8.85
CA GLU A 218 8.97 16.73 -9.99
C GLU A 218 8.16 15.49 -9.54
N VAL A 219 8.56 14.80 -8.46
CA VAL A 219 7.77 13.71 -7.83
C VAL A 219 6.40 14.22 -7.39
N LEU A 220 6.38 15.37 -6.68
CA LEU A 220 5.13 16.00 -6.24
C LEU A 220 4.22 16.36 -7.42
N ASN A 221 4.79 16.91 -8.48
CA ASN A 221 4.03 17.24 -9.70
C ASN A 221 3.42 15.99 -10.32
N TYR A 222 4.15 14.87 -10.37
CA TYR A 222 3.61 13.59 -10.83
C TYR A 222 2.48 13.08 -9.93
N ALA A 223 2.69 13.05 -8.62
CA ALA A 223 1.69 12.59 -7.65
C ALA A 223 0.36 13.39 -7.74
N LYS A 224 0.44 14.68 -8.10
CA LYS A 224 -0.74 15.55 -8.30
C LYS A 224 -1.44 15.35 -9.64
N THR A 225 -0.88 14.61 -10.60
CA THR A 225 -1.56 14.29 -11.86
C THR A 225 -2.74 13.34 -11.64
N LYS A 226 -3.66 13.28 -12.61
CA LYS A 226 -4.75 12.29 -12.59
C LYS A 226 -4.20 10.86 -12.50
N SER A 227 -3.18 10.55 -13.29
CA SER A 227 -2.58 9.21 -13.35
C SER A 227 -1.80 8.87 -12.08
N GLY A 228 -1.06 9.85 -11.49
CA GLY A 228 -0.37 9.65 -10.21
C GLY A 228 -1.35 9.37 -9.07
N LYS A 229 -2.48 10.08 -9.02
CA LYS A 229 -3.55 9.81 -8.03
C LYS A 229 -4.19 8.44 -8.26
N ALA A 230 -4.52 8.09 -9.52
CA ALA A 230 -5.07 6.78 -9.85
C ALA A 230 -4.12 5.64 -9.43
N GLU A 231 -2.81 5.83 -9.59
CA GLU A 231 -1.80 4.88 -9.13
C GLU A 231 -1.83 4.72 -7.59
N VAL A 232 -1.81 5.82 -6.87
CA VAL A 232 -1.90 5.82 -5.39
C VAL A 232 -3.17 5.11 -4.93
N ASP A 233 -4.32 5.43 -5.52
CA ASP A 233 -5.61 4.84 -5.17
C ASP A 233 -5.61 3.31 -5.33
N VAL A 234 -5.11 2.78 -6.46
CA VAL A 234 -5.12 1.33 -6.70
C VAL A 234 -4.11 0.59 -5.81
N ILE A 235 -2.95 1.17 -5.56
CA ILE A 235 -1.95 0.59 -4.64
C ILE A 235 -2.51 0.54 -3.22
N PHE A 236 -3.12 1.62 -2.74
CA PHE A 236 -3.66 1.70 -1.39
C PHE A 236 -4.84 0.75 -1.19
N ALA A 237 -5.81 0.76 -2.10
CA ALA A 237 -6.93 -0.17 -2.05
C ALA A 237 -6.45 -1.63 -2.08
N GLY A 238 -5.46 -1.93 -2.93
CA GLY A 238 -4.87 -3.26 -3.02
C GLY A 238 -4.17 -3.69 -1.73
N LEU A 239 -3.36 -2.81 -1.12
CA LEU A 239 -2.69 -3.10 0.16
C LEU A 239 -3.69 -3.33 1.29
N VAL A 240 -4.72 -2.50 1.39
CA VAL A 240 -5.78 -2.65 2.41
C VAL A 240 -6.51 -3.98 2.25
N ASP A 241 -6.89 -4.35 1.02
CA ASP A 241 -7.60 -5.61 0.77
C ASP A 241 -6.70 -6.84 0.98
N TYR A 242 -5.42 -6.74 0.63
CA TYR A 242 -4.42 -7.76 0.96
C TYR A 242 -4.31 -7.95 2.48
N MET A 243 -4.12 -6.86 3.23
CA MET A 243 -3.99 -6.92 4.69
C MET A 243 -5.25 -7.51 5.35
N LYS A 244 -6.45 -7.13 4.90
CA LYS A 244 -7.71 -7.72 5.37
C LYS A 244 -7.75 -9.23 5.17
N ALA A 245 -7.39 -9.69 3.98
CA ALA A 245 -7.39 -11.12 3.64
C ALA A 245 -6.39 -11.89 4.52
N VAL A 246 -5.15 -11.40 4.60
CA VAL A 246 -4.10 -12.01 5.42
C VAL A 246 -4.50 -12.08 6.89
N MET A 247 -4.94 -10.97 7.48
CA MET A 247 -5.33 -10.93 8.90
C MET A 247 -6.51 -11.87 9.18
N SER A 248 -7.52 -11.88 8.32
CA SER A 248 -8.68 -12.76 8.48
C SER A 248 -8.30 -14.25 8.44
N GLN A 249 -7.45 -14.64 7.49
CA GLN A 249 -6.99 -16.02 7.35
C GLN A 249 -6.07 -16.43 8.51
N MET A 250 -5.14 -15.57 8.91
CA MET A 250 -4.26 -15.81 10.05
C MET A 250 -5.04 -16.14 11.32
N PHE A 251 -6.01 -15.28 11.67
CA PHE A 251 -6.81 -15.50 12.87
C PHE A 251 -7.66 -16.76 12.76
N GLN A 252 -8.22 -17.05 11.59
CA GLN A 252 -8.98 -18.27 11.40
C GLN A 252 -8.14 -19.53 11.62
N GLU A 253 -6.94 -19.56 11.07
CA GLU A 253 -6.01 -20.70 11.24
C GLU A 253 -5.57 -20.89 12.70
N LEU A 254 -5.30 -19.79 13.41
CA LEU A 254 -4.96 -19.83 14.84
C LEU A 254 -6.11 -20.42 15.67
N LEU A 255 -7.36 -20.02 15.40
CA LEU A 255 -8.54 -20.55 16.07
C LEU A 255 -8.77 -22.04 15.77
N ASP A 256 -8.53 -22.45 14.54
CA ASP A 256 -8.73 -23.85 14.14
C ASP A 256 -7.66 -24.76 14.76
N GLN A 257 -6.42 -24.27 14.91
CA GLN A 257 -5.38 -24.97 15.67
C GLN A 257 -5.71 -25.09 17.16
N GLU A 258 -6.30 -24.06 17.78
CA GLU A 258 -6.70 -24.11 19.20
C GLU A 258 -7.81 -25.13 19.44
N LYS A 259 -8.77 -25.27 18.51
CA LYS A 259 -9.85 -26.25 18.60
C LYS A 259 -9.37 -27.70 18.38
N ALA A 260 -8.24 -27.90 17.74
CA ALA A 260 -7.67 -29.20 17.45
C ALA A 260 -6.82 -29.79 18.61
N LYS A 261 -6.52 -28.98 19.61
CA LYS A 261 -5.80 -29.36 20.86
C LYS A 261 -6.79 -29.78 21.94
#